data_4966405e0d76f8ca3dab3d1e17156716
#
_entry.id   4966405e0d76f8ca3dab3d1e17156716
#
_cell.length_a   1.000
_cell.length_b   1.000
_cell.length_c   1.000
_cell.angle_alpha   90.00
_cell.angle_beta   90.00
_cell.angle_gamma   90.00
#
_symmetry.space_group_name_H-M   'P 1'
#
loop_
_entity.id
_entity.type
_entity.pdbx_description
1 polymer ?
#
loop_
_entity_poly.entity_id
_entity_poly.type
_entity_poly.pdbx_seq_one_letter_code
_entity_poly.pdbx_strand_id
1 'polypeptide(L)'
;MEEKEVLTIAEIYGYVRVSTKEQNEDRQMIALRELTVPERNIFIDKQSGKDFERPQYKKLLRKMKKDDLLCIKSIERLGRNYEEILAQWRILTKDKGIDIMVLDMPLLDTRRGKDLMGTFLSDIVLQVLSFVAENERINIRQRQAEGIAAAKAKGVRFGRPPKPLPGNFEEVYRRWEKGEITGTAAARGCRMPLSTFRNKAFKIKQSIK
;
A
#
# COMPACT_ATOMS: atom_id res chain seq x y z
N MET A 1 9.82 47.36 -24.63
CA MET A 1 9.29 46.02 -25.05
C MET A 1 8.50 45.53 -23.87
N GLU A 2 7.20 45.68 -23.90
CA GLU A 2 6.32 45.15 -22.87
C GLU A 2 6.29 43.61 -22.98
N GLU A 3 6.83 42.91 -22.02
CA GLU A 3 6.59 41.48 -21.86
C GLU A 3 5.08 41.30 -21.66
N LYS A 4 4.40 40.75 -22.66
CA LYS A 4 3.04 40.24 -22.52
C LYS A 4 3.08 39.13 -21.46
N GLU A 5 2.66 39.43 -20.24
CA GLU A 5 2.25 38.42 -19.27
C GLU A 5 1.20 37.54 -19.93
N VAL A 6 1.61 36.38 -20.39
CA VAL A 6 0.67 35.35 -20.80
C VAL A 6 -0.03 34.90 -19.53
N LEU A 7 -1.24 35.39 -19.29
CA LEU A 7 -2.12 34.90 -18.26
C LEU A 7 -2.30 33.39 -18.47
N THR A 8 -1.49 32.60 -17.77
CA THR A 8 -1.60 31.14 -17.78
C THR A 8 -2.88 30.82 -17.01
N ILE A 9 -3.93 30.41 -17.72
CA ILE A 9 -5.18 29.95 -17.09
C ILE A 9 -4.81 28.73 -16.27
N ALA A 10 -5.02 28.79 -14.94
CA ALA A 10 -4.85 27.68 -14.02
C ALA A 10 -5.69 26.48 -14.48
N GLU A 11 -5.07 25.34 -14.71
CA GLU A 11 -5.76 24.13 -15.12
C GLU A 11 -6.16 23.29 -13.89
N ILE A 12 -7.29 22.57 -14.03
CA ILE A 12 -7.79 21.67 -13.00
C ILE A 12 -7.40 20.24 -13.37
N TYR A 13 -6.81 19.53 -12.42
CA TYR A 13 -6.39 18.14 -12.53
C TYR A 13 -7.06 17.28 -11.47
N GLY A 14 -7.30 16.00 -11.81
CA GLY A 14 -7.79 14.99 -10.89
C GLY A 14 -6.78 13.86 -10.71
N TYR A 15 -6.62 13.36 -9.49
CA TYR A 15 -5.84 12.16 -9.24
C TYR A 15 -6.67 11.10 -8.51
N VAL A 16 -6.67 9.90 -9.09
CA VAL A 16 -7.37 8.72 -8.60
C VAL A 16 -6.37 7.62 -8.30
N ARG A 17 -6.50 6.99 -7.14
CA ARG A 17 -5.69 5.82 -6.78
C ARG A 17 -6.57 4.72 -6.21
N VAL A 18 -6.43 3.51 -6.74
CA VAL A 18 -7.07 2.30 -6.23
C VAL A 18 -6.01 1.22 -5.92
N SER A 19 -6.20 0.47 -4.83
CA SER A 19 -5.22 -0.49 -4.31
C SER A 19 -5.20 -1.82 -5.06
N THR A 20 -6.27 -2.16 -5.79
CA THR A 20 -6.37 -3.37 -6.62
C THR A 20 -7.03 -3.04 -7.95
N LYS A 21 -6.78 -3.89 -8.98
CA LYS A 21 -7.44 -3.75 -10.28
C LYS A 21 -8.97 -3.93 -10.21
N GLU A 22 -9.44 -4.59 -9.17
CA GLU A 22 -10.86 -4.92 -8.94
C GLU A 22 -11.59 -3.87 -8.08
N GLN A 23 -10.86 -2.95 -7.43
CA GLN A 23 -11.50 -1.86 -6.70
C GLN A 23 -12.09 -0.84 -7.66
N ASN A 24 -13.39 -0.57 -7.46
CA ASN A 24 -14.14 0.36 -8.26
C ASN A 24 -13.69 1.81 -8.00
N GLU A 25 -13.20 2.46 -9.06
CA GLU A 25 -12.80 3.86 -9.07
C GLU A 25 -13.98 4.83 -9.22
N ASP A 26 -15.20 4.30 -9.51
CA ASP A 26 -16.35 5.10 -9.89
C ASP A 26 -16.66 6.22 -8.89
N ARG A 27 -16.59 5.95 -7.59
CA ARG A 27 -16.83 6.97 -6.56
C ARG A 27 -15.88 8.16 -6.64
N GLN A 28 -14.62 7.92 -7.02
CA GLN A 28 -13.64 9.00 -7.19
C GLN A 28 -13.88 9.73 -8.50
N MET A 29 -14.18 9.00 -9.57
CA MET A 29 -14.47 9.56 -10.89
C MET A 29 -15.75 10.41 -10.89
N ILE A 30 -16.82 9.94 -10.26
CA ILE A 30 -18.07 10.72 -10.11
C ILE A 30 -17.77 12.04 -9.41
N ALA A 31 -17.08 12.00 -8.27
CA ALA A 31 -16.77 13.21 -7.51
C ALA A 31 -15.89 14.21 -8.30
N LEU A 32 -14.95 13.73 -9.14
CA LEU A 32 -14.13 14.59 -10.00
C LEU A 32 -14.95 15.16 -11.18
N ARG A 33 -15.90 14.40 -11.74
CA ARG A 33 -16.79 14.87 -12.80
C ARG A 33 -17.76 15.95 -12.31
N GLU A 34 -18.28 15.82 -11.09
CA GLU A 34 -19.10 16.86 -10.44
C GLU A 34 -18.37 18.20 -10.33
N LEU A 35 -17.04 18.18 -10.20
CA LEU A 35 -16.17 19.35 -10.23
C LEU A 35 -15.78 19.80 -11.64
N THR A 36 -16.37 19.20 -12.67
CA THR A 36 -16.08 19.50 -14.08
C THR A 36 -14.60 19.38 -14.46
N VAL A 37 -13.84 18.48 -13.78
CA VAL A 37 -12.46 18.18 -14.14
C VAL A 37 -12.42 17.51 -15.50
N PRO A 38 -11.69 18.06 -16.51
CA PRO A 38 -11.63 17.46 -17.83
C PRO A 38 -11.05 16.04 -17.79
N GLU A 39 -11.66 15.09 -18.48
CA GLU A 39 -11.21 13.68 -18.52
C GLU A 39 -9.71 13.54 -18.89
N ARG A 40 -9.21 14.37 -19.82
CA ARG A 40 -7.79 14.42 -20.22
C ARG A 40 -6.84 14.83 -19.10
N ASN A 41 -7.37 15.42 -18.03
CA ASN A 41 -6.62 15.90 -16.88
C ASN A 41 -6.81 14.98 -15.65
N ILE A 42 -7.50 13.84 -15.79
CA ILE A 42 -7.65 12.84 -14.73
C ILE A 42 -6.58 11.76 -14.89
N PHE A 43 -5.78 11.56 -13.86
CA PHE A 43 -4.69 10.58 -13.81
C PHE A 43 -5.04 9.46 -12.84
N ILE A 44 -4.96 8.20 -13.30
CA ILE A 44 -5.42 7.05 -12.52
C ILE A 44 -4.28 6.04 -12.36
N ASP A 45 -3.89 5.76 -11.11
CA ASP A 45 -2.98 4.66 -10.76
C ASP A 45 -3.77 3.50 -10.13
N LYS A 46 -3.71 2.33 -10.81
CA LYS A 46 -4.31 1.06 -10.36
C LYS A 46 -3.19 0.10 -9.97
N GLN A 47 -2.82 0.07 -8.69
CA GLN A 47 -1.70 -0.77 -8.25
C GLN A 47 -1.97 -1.45 -6.91
N SER A 48 -1.62 -2.76 -6.85
CA SER A 48 -1.64 -3.53 -5.62
C SER A 48 -0.54 -3.06 -4.65
N GLY A 49 -0.82 -3.20 -3.34
CA GLY A 49 -0.09 -2.59 -2.23
C GLY A 49 1.42 -2.85 -2.09
N LYS A 50 2.09 -3.58 -3.01
CA LYS A 50 3.54 -3.87 -2.91
C LYS A 50 4.42 -2.97 -3.76
N ASP A 51 3.96 -2.53 -4.94
CA ASP A 51 4.75 -1.68 -5.83
C ASP A 51 4.28 -0.23 -5.74
N PHE A 52 5.19 0.63 -5.28
CA PHE A 52 4.92 2.06 -5.08
C PHE A 52 5.26 2.89 -6.32
N GLU A 53 5.40 2.28 -7.46
CA GLU A 53 5.49 3.02 -8.70
C GLU A 53 4.14 3.62 -9.05
N ARG A 54 4.05 4.95 -9.00
CA ARG A 54 2.89 5.76 -9.40
C ARG A 54 3.18 6.44 -10.73
N PRO A 55 3.15 5.71 -11.86
CA PRO A 55 3.55 6.28 -13.14
C PRO A 55 2.66 7.44 -13.56
N GLN A 56 1.35 7.38 -13.28
CA GLN A 56 0.43 8.44 -13.64
C GLN A 56 0.59 9.65 -12.71
N TYR A 57 0.82 9.45 -11.42
CA TYR A 57 1.14 10.53 -10.50
C TYR A 57 2.44 11.26 -10.89
N LYS A 58 3.49 10.49 -11.24
CA LYS A 58 4.74 11.08 -11.74
C LYS A 58 4.54 11.91 -13.02
N LYS A 59 3.67 11.45 -13.94
CA LYS A 59 3.28 12.21 -15.14
C LYS A 59 2.50 13.47 -14.78
N LEU A 60 1.55 13.36 -13.87
CA LEU A 60 0.77 14.48 -13.37
C LEU A 60 1.69 15.56 -12.80
N LEU A 61 2.61 15.21 -11.91
CA LEU A 61 3.58 16.15 -11.31
C LEU A 61 4.47 16.86 -12.34
N ARG A 62 4.77 16.23 -13.48
CA ARG A 62 5.54 16.85 -14.56
C ARG A 62 4.71 17.80 -15.41
N LYS A 63 3.39 17.53 -15.53
CA LYS A 63 2.47 18.31 -16.34
C LYS A 63 2.00 19.56 -15.63
N MET A 64 1.75 19.46 -14.31
CA MET A 64 1.23 20.56 -13.51
C MET A 64 2.23 21.69 -13.34
N LYS A 65 1.72 22.90 -13.39
CA LYS A 65 2.46 24.16 -13.22
C LYS A 65 2.01 24.86 -11.94
N LYS A 66 2.73 25.92 -11.57
CA LYS A 66 2.35 26.81 -10.49
C LYS A 66 0.93 27.35 -10.70
N ASP A 67 0.18 27.47 -9.61
CA ASP A 67 -1.21 27.94 -9.54
C ASP A 67 -2.26 26.98 -10.18
N ASP A 68 -1.85 25.80 -10.72
CA ASP A 68 -2.80 24.75 -11.09
C ASP A 68 -3.48 24.14 -9.87
N LEU A 69 -4.67 23.58 -10.05
CA LEU A 69 -5.45 22.94 -8.99
C LEU A 69 -5.42 21.41 -9.11
N LEU A 70 -4.98 20.73 -8.06
CA LEU A 70 -5.12 19.27 -7.91
C LEU A 70 -6.34 18.91 -7.05
N CYS A 71 -7.31 18.23 -7.64
CA CYS A 71 -8.47 17.68 -6.95
C CYS A 71 -8.25 16.19 -6.63
N ILE A 72 -8.39 15.82 -5.35
CA ILE A 72 -8.36 14.43 -4.88
C ILE A 72 -9.59 14.18 -3.99
N LYS A 73 -10.10 12.94 -4.01
CA LYS A 73 -11.26 12.62 -3.18
C LYS A 73 -10.90 12.62 -1.69
N SER A 74 -9.77 12.00 -1.32
CA SER A 74 -9.31 11.88 0.06
C SER A 74 -7.80 12.01 0.16
N ILE A 75 -7.31 12.48 1.31
CA ILE A 75 -5.89 12.79 1.54
C ILE A 75 -4.97 11.58 1.38
N GLU A 76 -5.46 10.38 1.72
CA GLU A 76 -4.73 9.13 1.57
C GLU A 76 -4.40 8.76 0.12
N ARG A 77 -4.92 9.50 -0.87
CA ARG A 77 -4.51 9.33 -2.28
C ARG A 77 -3.09 9.81 -2.49
N LEU A 78 -2.61 10.75 -1.68
CA LEU A 78 -1.25 11.28 -1.76
C LEU A 78 -0.19 10.32 -1.18
N GLY A 79 -0.53 9.52 -0.15
CA GLY A 79 0.44 8.65 0.50
C GLY A 79 -0.16 7.40 1.11
N ARG A 80 0.70 6.48 1.57
CA ARG A 80 0.31 5.26 2.31
C ARG A 80 0.46 5.42 3.80
N ASN A 81 1.30 6.32 4.21
CA ASN A 81 1.59 6.67 5.59
C ASN A 81 1.68 8.18 5.72
N TYR A 82 1.79 8.61 6.95
CA TYR A 82 1.86 10.01 7.34
C TYR A 82 3.02 10.76 6.66
N GLU A 83 4.22 10.21 6.76
CA GLU A 83 5.43 10.88 6.25
C GLU A 83 5.33 11.12 4.75
N GLU A 84 4.79 10.14 4.03
CA GLU A 84 4.62 10.25 2.59
C GLU A 84 3.54 11.28 2.22
N ILE A 85 2.41 11.31 2.92
CA ILE A 85 1.37 12.32 2.71
C ILE A 85 1.92 13.72 2.91
N LEU A 86 2.65 13.94 4.02
CA LEU A 86 3.29 15.24 4.30
C LEU A 86 4.31 15.62 3.24
N ALA A 87 5.16 14.69 2.83
CA ALA A 87 6.17 14.94 1.82
C ALA A 87 5.52 15.35 0.49
N GLN A 88 4.48 14.62 0.04
CA GLN A 88 3.78 14.94 -1.20
C GLN A 88 3.01 16.26 -1.10
N TRP A 89 2.37 16.53 0.03
CA TRP A 89 1.72 17.81 0.28
C TRP A 89 2.70 18.98 0.14
N ARG A 90 3.86 18.87 0.80
CA ARG A 90 4.91 19.89 0.73
C ARG A 90 5.42 20.11 -0.69
N ILE A 91 5.71 19.01 -1.41
CA ILE A 91 6.15 19.08 -2.82
C ILE A 91 5.12 19.83 -3.67
N LEU A 92 3.84 19.52 -3.50
CA LEU A 92 2.78 20.15 -4.29
C LEU A 92 2.63 21.63 -3.93
N THR A 93 2.45 21.94 -2.64
CA THR A 93 2.06 23.29 -2.20
C THR A 93 3.24 24.25 -2.08
N LYS A 94 4.39 23.79 -1.58
CA LYS A 94 5.54 24.67 -1.31
C LYS A 94 6.53 24.68 -2.48
N ASP A 95 6.92 23.49 -2.98
CA ASP A 95 7.99 23.43 -3.99
C ASP A 95 7.45 23.75 -5.38
N LYS A 96 6.23 23.35 -5.70
CA LYS A 96 5.60 23.57 -7.01
C LYS A 96 4.57 24.70 -7.03
N GLY A 97 4.08 25.15 -5.88
CA GLY A 97 3.05 26.18 -5.80
C GLY A 97 1.71 25.77 -6.41
N ILE A 98 1.36 24.48 -6.31
CA ILE A 98 0.12 23.91 -6.81
C ILE A 98 -0.91 23.99 -5.69
N ASP A 99 -2.12 24.41 -6.02
CA ASP A 99 -3.25 24.36 -5.11
C ASP A 99 -3.82 22.94 -5.00
N ILE A 100 -4.29 22.56 -3.80
CA ILE A 100 -4.89 21.24 -3.55
C ILE A 100 -6.29 21.42 -2.99
N MET A 101 -7.25 20.62 -3.51
CA MET A 101 -8.58 20.47 -2.94
C MET A 101 -8.80 19.00 -2.58
N VAL A 102 -9.11 18.72 -1.32
CA VAL A 102 -9.49 17.39 -0.81
C VAL A 102 -11.01 17.38 -0.61
N LEU A 103 -11.73 16.59 -1.39
CA LEU A 103 -13.20 16.67 -1.49
C LEU A 103 -13.93 16.26 -0.22
N ASP A 104 -13.44 15.24 0.48
CA ASP A 104 -14.01 14.79 1.75
C ASP A 104 -13.52 15.60 2.96
N MET A 105 -12.61 16.55 2.74
CA MET A 105 -12.06 17.44 3.78
C MET A 105 -11.97 18.89 3.27
N PRO A 106 -13.09 19.65 3.24
CA PRO A 106 -13.10 21.02 2.70
C PRO A 106 -12.13 22.00 3.39
N LEU A 107 -11.68 21.70 4.63
CA LEU A 107 -10.66 22.47 5.33
C LEU A 107 -9.26 22.34 4.68
N LEU A 108 -9.05 21.29 3.88
CA LEU A 108 -7.82 21.08 3.11
C LEU A 108 -7.93 21.60 1.68
N ASP A 109 -8.60 22.73 1.48
CA ASP A 109 -8.63 23.48 0.22
C ASP A 109 -7.67 24.67 0.34
N THR A 110 -6.47 24.56 -0.26
CA THR A 110 -5.41 25.55 -0.15
C THR A 110 -5.76 26.91 -0.78
N ARG A 111 -6.75 26.93 -1.68
CA ARG A 111 -7.23 28.18 -2.31
C ARG A 111 -7.94 29.11 -1.32
N ARG A 112 -8.57 28.54 -0.28
CA ARG A 112 -9.33 29.28 0.73
C ARG A 112 -8.43 30.02 1.73
N GLY A 113 -7.15 29.69 1.78
CA GLY A 113 -6.22 30.20 2.75
C GLY A 113 -4.93 30.69 2.10
N LYS A 114 -5.02 31.52 1.06
CA LYS A 114 -3.83 32.19 0.48
C LYS A 114 -3.18 33.20 1.43
N ASP A 115 -3.84 33.54 2.53
CA ASP A 115 -3.24 34.25 3.64
C ASP A 115 -2.42 33.32 4.53
N LEU A 116 -1.51 33.91 5.31
CA LEU A 116 -0.58 33.18 6.20
C LEU A 116 -1.34 32.26 7.18
N MET A 117 -2.53 32.67 7.61
CA MET A 117 -3.37 31.96 8.58
C MET A 117 -3.99 30.68 7.98
N GLY A 118 -4.50 30.72 6.74
CA GLY A 118 -5.10 29.54 6.10
C GLY A 118 -4.08 28.46 5.75
N THR A 119 -2.87 28.86 5.31
CA THR A 119 -1.76 27.90 5.08
C THR A 119 -1.35 27.24 6.39
N PHE A 120 -1.23 27.99 7.47
CA PHE A 120 -0.88 27.50 8.79
C PHE A 120 -1.95 26.54 9.34
N LEU A 121 -3.23 26.89 9.20
CA LEU A 121 -4.34 26.04 9.62
C LEU A 121 -4.37 24.69 8.85
N SER A 122 -4.17 24.73 7.53
CA SER A 122 -4.07 23.53 6.72
C SER A 122 -2.92 22.61 7.12
N ASP A 123 -1.77 23.20 7.42
CA ASP A 123 -0.59 22.46 7.88
C ASP A 123 -0.83 21.80 9.26
N ILE A 124 -1.50 22.49 10.19
CA ILE A 124 -1.87 21.93 11.51
C ILE A 124 -2.90 20.80 11.36
N VAL A 125 -3.97 21.02 10.61
CA VAL A 125 -5.01 20.00 10.40
C VAL A 125 -4.38 18.74 9.78
N LEU A 126 -3.49 18.91 8.82
CA LEU A 126 -2.76 17.82 8.21
C LEU A 126 -1.93 17.04 9.22
N GLN A 127 -1.19 17.73 10.11
CA GLN A 127 -0.40 17.10 11.15
C GLN A 127 -1.26 16.30 12.15
N VAL A 128 -2.38 16.88 12.59
CA VAL A 128 -3.30 16.22 13.54
C VAL A 128 -3.92 14.97 12.92
N LEU A 129 -4.48 15.09 11.71
CA LEU A 129 -5.10 13.95 11.03
C LEU A 129 -4.11 12.80 10.79
N SER A 130 -2.92 13.14 10.48
CA SER A 130 -1.85 12.21 10.21
C SER A 130 -1.36 11.50 11.47
N PHE A 131 -1.27 12.21 12.57
CA PHE A 131 -0.99 11.65 13.90
C PHE A 131 -2.09 10.65 14.32
N VAL A 132 -3.36 11.00 14.10
CA VAL A 132 -4.49 10.11 14.39
C VAL A 132 -4.43 8.84 13.53
N ALA A 133 -4.15 8.98 12.24
CA ALA A 133 -4.05 7.83 11.33
C ALA A 133 -2.90 6.88 11.70
N GLU A 134 -1.75 7.41 12.12
CA GLU A 134 -0.62 6.58 12.56
C GLU A 134 -0.92 5.85 13.87
N ASN A 135 -1.54 6.54 14.84
CA ASN A 135 -1.97 5.90 16.08
C ASN A 135 -2.97 4.76 15.84
N GLU A 136 -3.94 4.93 14.92
CA GLU A 136 -4.88 3.88 14.55
C GLU A 136 -4.15 2.66 13.96
N ARG A 137 -3.14 2.87 13.10
CA ARG A 137 -2.31 1.77 12.56
C ARG A 137 -1.55 1.02 13.64
N ILE A 138 -0.95 1.76 14.59
CA ILE A 138 -0.24 1.16 15.73
C ILE A 138 -1.20 0.32 16.55
N ASN A 139 -2.37 0.85 16.88
CA ASN A 139 -3.40 0.16 17.64
C ASN A 139 -3.92 -1.11 16.93
N ILE A 140 -4.11 -1.06 15.62
CA ILE A 140 -4.51 -2.23 14.82
C ILE A 140 -3.42 -3.31 14.86
N ARG A 141 -2.15 -2.96 14.66
CA ARG A 141 -1.03 -3.91 14.72
C ARG A 141 -0.90 -4.54 16.10
N GLN A 142 -1.05 -3.75 17.16
CA GLN A 142 -0.99 -4.24 18.52
C GLN A 142 -2.12 -5.24 18.80
N ARG A 143 -3.38 -4.89 18.49
CA ARG A 143 -4.52 -5.80 18.62
C ARG A 143 -4.36 -7.07 17.82
N GLN A 144 -3.79 -7.00 16.60
CA GLN A 144 -3.49 -8.19 15.80
C GLN A 144 -2.42 -9.07 16.48
N ALA A 145 -1.35 -8.47 17.00
CA ALA A 145 -0.29 -9.21 17.68
C ALA A 145 -0.81 -9.91 18.94
N GLU A 146 -1.61 -9.22 19.74
CA GLU A 146 -2.27 -9.76 20.93
C GLU A 146 -3.23 -10.89 20.56
N GLY A 147 -4.06 -10.70 19.52
CA GLY A 147 -4.97 -11.74 19.03
C GLY A 147 -4.25 -12.99 18.52
N ILE A 148 -3.13 -12.82 17.79
CA ILE A 148 -2.27 -13.93 17.33
C ILE A 148 -1.63 -14.65 18.54
N ALA A 149 -1.14 -13.91 19.53
CA ALA A 149 -0.56 -14.49 20.73
C ALA A 149 -1.59 -15.32 21.52
N ALA A 150 -2.77 -14.78 21.72
CA ALA A 150 -3.87 -15.47 22.39
C ALA A 150 -4.33 -16.73 21.64
N ALA A 151 -4.42 -16.66 20.32
CA ALA A 151 -4.78 -17.81 19.50
C ALA A 151 -3.69 -18.89 19.50
N LYS A 152 -2.40 -18.51 19.47
CA LYS A 152 -1.28 -19.45 19.62
C LYS A 152 -1.29 -20.15 20.99
N ALA A 153 -1.60 -19.43 22.06
CA ALA A 153 -1.75 -19.99 23.39
C ALA A 153 -2.89 -21.03 23.48
N LYS A 154 -3.94 -20.88 22.68
CA LYS A 154 -5.04 -21.84 22.50
C LYS A 154 -4.71 -22.98 21.51
N GLY A 155 -3.48 -23.08 21.03
CA GLY A 155 -3.04 -24.14 20.11
C GLY A 155 -3.39 -23.90 18.62
N VAL A 156 -3.92 -22.73 18.26
CA VAL A 156 -4.23 -22.42 16.86
C VAL A 156 -2.94 -22.26 16.08
N ARG A 157 -2.81 -23.01 15.00
CA ARG A 157 -1.66 -22.93 14.10
C ARG A 157 -1.95 -21.94 12.96
N PHE A 158 -1.08 -20.96 12.81
CA PHE A 158 -1.13 -20.00 11.71
C PHE A 158 -0.23 -20.44 10.54
N GLY A 159 -0.56 -19.98 9.36
CA GLY A 159 0.18 -20.24 8.15
C GLY A 159 -0.47 -21.33 7.29
N ARG A 160 0.21 -21.67 6.19
CA ARG A 160 -0.28 -22.69 5.26
C ARG A 160 -0.28 -24.07 5.95
N PRO A 161 -1.40 -24.83 5.90
CA PRO A 161 -1.41 -26.20 6.41
C PRO A 161 -0.25 -27.02 5.82
N PRO A 162 0.43 -27.85 6.64
CA PRO A 162 1.48 -28.72 6.15
C PRO A 162 0.90 -29.71 5.15
N LYS A 163 1.57 -29.89 4.01
CA LYS A 163 1.19 -30.93 3.06
C LYS A 163 1.26 -32.31 3.71
N PRO A 164 0.29 -33.18 3.48
CA PRO A 164 0.33 -34.55 4.02
C PRO A 164 1.58 -35.28 3.52
N LEU A 165 2.01 -36.25 4.30
CA LEU A 165 3.11 -37.13 3.89
C LEU A 165 2.63 -38.04 2.75
N PRO A 166 3.45 -38.33 1.71
CA PRO A 166 3.15 -39.36 0.75
C PRO A 166 2.93 -40.70 1.42
N GLY A 167 2.03 -41.54 0.88
CA GLY A 167 1.71 -42.85 1.48
C GLY A 167 2.91 -43.80 1.62
N ASN A 168 3.93 -43.63 0.76
CA ASN A 168 5.16 -44.44 0.80
C ASN A 168 6.27 -43.83 1.70
N PHE A 169 6.00 -42.72 2.42
CA PHE A 169 7.01 -42.00 3.17
C PHE A 169 7.66 -42.85 4.27
N GLU A 170 6.88 -43.61 5.03
CA GLU A 170 7.39 -44.44 6.12
C GLU A 170 8.31 -45.55 5.63
N GLU A 171 7.96 -46.23 4.54
CA GLU A 171 8.77 -47.27 3.95
C GLU A 171 10.12 -46.71 3.47
N VAL A 172 10.06 -45.60 2.72
CA VAL A 172 11.24 -44.91 2.21
C VAL A 172 12.12 -44.38 3.35
N TYR A 173 11.51 -43.85 4.42
CA TYR A 173 12.22 -43.38 5.60
C TYR A 173 13.00 -44.52 6.30
N ARG A 174 12.36 -45.70 6.53
CA ARG A 174 13.02 -46.86 7.16
C ARG A 174 14.19 -47.34 6.34
N ARG A 175 14.09 -47.41 5.02
CA ARG A 175 15.19 -47.81 4.12
C ARG A 175 16.35 -46.81 4.16
N TRP A 176 16.04 -45.53 4.21
CA TRP A 176 17.05 -44.48 4.35
C TRP A 176 17.72 -44.51 5.72
N GLU A 177 16.96 -44.72 6.79
CA GLU A 177 17.50 -44.80 8.16
C GLU A 177 18.42 -46.02 8.34
N LYS A 178 18.14 -47.14 7.69
CA LYS A 178 19.01 -48.32 7.64
C LYS A 178 20.21 -48.17 6.70
N GLY A 179 20.31 -47.06 5.99
CA GLY A 179 21.41 -46.84 5.03
C GLY A 179 21.27 -47.57 3.69
N GLU A 180 20.14 -48.22 3.42
CA GLU A 180 19.88 -48.96 2.17
C GLU A 180 19.77 -48.03 0.94
N ILE A 181 19.37 -46.80 1.14
CA ILE A 181 19.23 -45.80 0.08
C ILE A 181 19.80 -44.46 0.53
N THR A 182 20.28 -43.67 -0.43
CA THR A 182 20.76 -42.30 -0.17
C THR A 182 19.63 -41.35 0.09
N GLY A 183 19.88 -40.24 0.82
CA GLY A 183 18.87 -39.21 1.07
C GLY A 183 18.29 -38.60 -0.21
N THR A 184 19.10 -38.52 -1.28
CA THR A 184 18.64 -38.05 -2.60
C THR A 184 17.65 -39.04 -3.26
N ALA A 185 17.97 -40.36 -3.16
CA ALA A 185 17.10 -41.40 -3.65
C ALA A 185 15.77 -41.44 -2.87
N ALA A 186 15.82 -41.31 -1.55
CA ALA A 186 14.67 -41.23 -0.67
C ALA A 186 13.76 -40.04 -1.01
N ALA A 187 14.33 -38.84 -1.17
CA ALA A 187 13.60 -37.63 -1.56
C ALA A 187 12.92 -37.77 -2.91
N ARG A 188 13.61 -38.38 -3.89
CA ARG A 188 13.05 -38.68 -5.23
C ARG A 188 11.91 -39.69 -5.15
N GLY A 189 12.05 -40.76 -4.35
CA GLY A 189 11.01 -41.76 -4.12
C GLY A 189 9.74 -41.15 -3.51
N CYS A 190 9.89 -40.15 -2.64
CA CYS A 190 8.78 -39.40 -2.05
C CYS A 190 8.29 -38.21 -2.92
N ARG A 191 8.82 -37.99 -4.10
CA ARG A 191 8.52 -36.86 -4.99
C ARG A 191 8.59 -35.49 -4.29
N MET A 192 9.62 -35.26 -3.49
CA MET A 192 9.82 -34.02 -2.77
C MET A 192 11.30 -33.58 -2.81
N PRO A 193 11.60 -32.26 -2.56
CA PRO A 193 12.96 -31.79 -2.42
C PRO A 193 13.72 -32.47 -1.26
N LEU A 194 15.01 -32.65 -1.40
CA LEU A 194 15.87 -33.28 -0.38
C LEU A 194 15.80 -32.58 0.97
N SER A 195 15.76 -31.24 0.96
CA SER A 195 15.62 -30.43 2.19
C SER A 195 14.28 -30.71 2.91
N THR A 196 13.19 -30.85 2.14
CA THR A 196 11.87 -31.20 2.66
C THR A 196 11.85 -32.60 3.25
N PHE A 197 12.45 -33.58 2.56
CA PHE A 197 12.57 -34.95 3.07
C PHE A 197 13.33 -34.99 4.40
N ARG A 198 14.52 -34.38 4.45
CA ARG A 198 15.34 -34.34 5.68
C ARG A 198 14.61 -33.68 6.85
N ASN A 199 13.93 -32.55 6.62
CA ASN A 199 13.16 -31.87 7.66
C ASN A 199 11.99 -32.72 8.19
N LYS A 200 11.32 -33.46 7.32
CA LYS A 200 10.22 -34.36 7.72
C LYS A 200 10.75 -35.58 8.46
N ALA A 201 11.83 -36.18 7.98
CA ALA A 201 12.53 -37.30 8.61
C ALA A 201 13.01 -36.94 10.04
N PHE A 202 13.61 -35.75 10.19
CA PHE A 202 14.05 -35.24 11.49
C PHE A 202 12.90 -35.09 12.50
N LYS A 203 11.75 -34.57 12.05
CA LYS A 203 10.55 -34.43 12.91
C LYS A 203 10.01 -35.78 13.37
N ILE A 204 9.98 -36.80 12.50
CA ILE A 204 9.56 -38.15 12.87
C ILE A 204 10.51 -38.74 13.92
N LYS A 205 11.82 -38.58 13.72
CA LYS A 205 12.81 -39.05 14.69
C LYS A 205 12.69 -38.41 16.08
N GLN A 206 12.24 -37.16 16.14
CA GLN A 206 11.96 -36.48 17.41
C GLN A 206 10.65 -36.93 18.06
N SER A 207 9.66 -37.40 17.28
CA SER A 207 8.36 -37.86 17.81
C SER A 207 8.38 -39.30 18.32
N ILE A 208 9.46 -40.07 18.01
CA ILE A 208 9.65 -41.46 18.43
C ILE A 208 10.55 -41.55 19.68
N LYS A 209 11.18 -40.46 20.08
CA LYS A 209 11.86 -40.29 21.38
C LYS A 209 10.92 -39.73 22.42
#